data_b909332443186bf865c486d18e3894a5
#
_entry.id   b909332443186bf865c486d18e3894a5
#
_cell.length_a   1.000
_cell.length_b   1.000
_cell.length_c   1.000
_cell.angle_alpha   90.00
_cell.angle_beta   90.00
_cell.angle_gamma   90.00
#
_symmetry.space_group_name_H-M   'P 1'
#
loop_
_entity.id
_entity.type
_entity.pdbx_description
1 polymer ?
#
loop_
_entity_poly.entity_id
_entity_poly.type
_entity_poly.pdbx_seq_one_letter_code
_entity_poly.pdbx_strand_id
1 'polypeptide(L)'
;MKKIVALMVGLTTLAFSLSAQDREHTLKVYNWADYIDEALIPEFEKWYQEQTGESVKIIYQLFDVNEIMLSKIERGHEDYDVVCPSDYIIEKMLKNDLLLPIDRDFGSTPNYIDQNVSPFIKSMFENVDGGGKDANDYAVGYMWGTNGLMYNPKYISKEEASTWGAIADPRYKGKVFMKDAFRDVYIPILIYLKKDDIKSGKVTIEQLSHDTSDESIALVENYLKSIKDNIAGWEADFGKEQMTKEKGWLNFTWSGDAQWAKEEAAKVGVSLDYEVPQEGSIVWFDGWVIPKYAKNVKAARYFINYMCKPENAIRNMDAIGYVSVIGGPEILAAVQDSTEFEPEDASYFFGPADTAVCLNPIMYPARDVVERCGMLHDTGDRTEALLAMWSRVKGDNANYLTYVIIAAFIVILLAVYLISKNSKKRRRQNKRQPHKK
;
A
#
# COMPACT_ATOMS: atom_id res chain seq x y z
N MET A 1 -14.15 10.52 55.49
CA MET A 1 -14.23 11.11 54.16
C MET A 1 -12.90 11.74 53.67
N LYS A 2 -12.27 12.64 54.39
CA LYS A 2 -10.99 13.29 53.97
C LYS A 2 -9.83 12.31 53.71
N LYS A 3 -9.69 11.23 54.50
CA LYS A 3 -8.65 10.21 54.28
C LYS A 3 -8.90 9.29 53.07
N ILE A 4 -10.16 9.05 52.70
CA ILE A 4 -10.52 8.23 51.52
C ILE A 4 -10.28 9.05 50.22
N VAL A 5 -10.60 10.35 50.25
CA VAL A 5 -10.33 11.26 49.11
C VAL A 5 -8.83 11.43 48.86
N ALA A 6 -8.03 11.55 49.93
CA ALA A 6 -6.58 11.62 49.80
C ALA A 6 -5.96 10.31 49.23
N LEU A 7 -6.53 9.15 49.58
CA LEU A 7 -6.09 7.87 49.05
C LEU A 7 -6.47 7.69 47.58
N MET A 8 -7.69 8.13 47.17
CA MET A 8 -8.07 8.09 45.75
C MET A 8 -7.27 9.07 44.89
N VAL A 9 -6.97 10.27 45.38
CA VAL A 9 -6.12 11.22 44.63
C VAL A 9 -4.68 10.71 44.54
N GLY A 10 -4.13 10.05 45.57
CA GLY A 10 -2.81 9.44 45.54
C GLY A 10 -2.73 8.24 44.57
N LEU A 11 -3.79 7.42 44.49
CA LEU A 11 -3.85 6.28 43.56
C LEU A 11 -4.02 6.74 42.08
N THR A 12 -4.78 7.81 41.85
CA THR A 12 -4.92 8.36 40.50
C THR A 12 -3.64 9.03 40.00
N THR A 13 -2.93 9.78 40.86
CA THR A 13 -1.63 10.37 40.50
C THR A 13 -0.54 9.30 40.26
N LEU A 14 -0.52 8.21 41.04
CA LEU A 14 0.40 7.10 40.80
C LEU A 14 0.08 6.35 39.51
N ALA A 15 -1.20 6.13 39.21
CA ALA A 15 -1.64 5.46 37.97
C ALA A 15 -1.30 6.32 36.74
N PHE A 16 -1.47 7.64 36.80
CA PHE A 16 -1.04 8.56 35.73
C PHE A 16 0.47 8.60 35.54
N SER A 17 1.25 8.58 36.63
CA SER A 17 2.72 8.55 36.56
C SER A 17 3.25 7.23 35.99
N LEU A 18 2.67 6.09 36.36
CA LEU A 18 3.01 4.78 35.79
C LEU A 18 2.63 4.69 34.31
N SER A 19 1.48 5.20 33.91
CA SER A 19 1.07 5.23 32.50
C SER A 19 1.96 6.14 31.65
N ALA A 20 2.38 7.30 32.17
CA ALA A 20 3.28 8.21 31.47
C ALA A 20 4.70 7.62 31.33
N GLN A 21 5.20 6.98 32.38
CA GLN A 21 6.52 6.34 32.37
C GLN A 21 6.56 5.11 31.44
N ASP A 22 5.45 4.38 31.33
CA ASP A 22 5.31 3.24 30.41
C ASP A 22 5.30 3.72 28.93
N ARG A 23 4.75 4.90 28.65
CA ARG A 23 4.65 5.44 27.30
C ARG A 23 5.99 5.95 26.75
N GLU A 24 6.89 6.46 27.58
CA GLU A 24 8.23 6.86 27.20
C GLU A 24 9.11 5.65 26.79
N HIS A 25 8.84 4.48 27.34
CA HIS A 25 9.51 3.23 27.00
C HIS A 25 8.75 2.38 25.99
N THR A 26 7.72 2.93 25.34
CA THR A 26 6.91 2.26 24.33
C THR A 26 7.10 2.93 22.98
N LEU A 27 7.36 2.14 21.93
CA LEU A 27 7.36 2.58 20.53
C LEU A 27 6.15 1.97 19.82
N LYS A 28 5.23 2.80 19.39
CA LYS A 28 4.07 2.36 18.61
C LYS A 28 4.37 2.47 17.11
N VAL A 29 4.48 1.33 16.47
CA VAL A 29 4.70 1.22 15.02
C VAL A 29 3.40 0.80 14.34
N TYR A 30 3.02 1.45 13.25
CA TYR A 30 1.82 1.18 12.48
C TYR A 30 2.19 0.97 11.02
N ASN A 31 2.11 -0.25 10.54
CA ASN A 31 2.58 -0.67 9.21
C ASN A 31 1.53 -1.52 8.49
N TRP A 32 1.77 -1.82 7.24
CA TRP A 32 0.99 -2.75 6.45
C TRP A 32 1.07 -4.17 7.02
N ALA A 33 0.06 -4.99 6.75
CA ALA A 33 0.10 -6.42 7.05
C ALA A 33 1.19 -7.11 6.21
N ASP A 34 1.84 -8.13 6.77
CA ASP A 34 2.87 -8.95 6.10
C ASP A 34 3.99 -8.14 5.42
N TYR A 35 4.42 -7.04 6.05
CA TYR A 35 5.33 -6.05 5.43
C TYR A 35 6.58 -5.76 6.26
N ILE A 36 7.09 -6.75 7.00
CA ILE A 36 8.34 -6.72 7.77
C ILE A 36 8.80 -8.15 8.13
N ASP A 37 10.10 -8.37 8.23
CA ASP A 37 10.61 -9.52 8.98
C ASP A 37 10.36 -9.28 10.48
N GLU A 38 9.37 -9.99 11.05
CA GLU A 38 8.96 -9.81 12.45
C GLU A 38 10.08 -10.05 13.46
N ALA A 39 11.13 -10.81 13.10
CA ALA A 39 12.26 -11.04 13.98
C ALA A 39 13.09 -9.76 14.21
N LEU A 40 13.01 -8.77 13.31
CA LEU A 40 13.66 -7.47 13.49
C LEU A 40 13.07 -6.65 14.65
N ILE A 41 11.83 -6.93 15.05
CA ILE A 41 11.15 -6.19 16.13
C ILE A 41 11.86 -6.40 17.48
N PRO A 42 11.99 -7.63 18.02
CA PRO A 42 12.72 -7.83 19.28
C PRO A 42 14.23 -7.57 19.15
N GLU A 43 14.81 -7.72 17.97
CA GLU A 43 16.21 -7.38 17.74
C GLU A 43 16.46 -5.87 17.79
N PHE A 44 15.52 -5.05 17.30
CA PHE A 44 15.59 -3.61 17.46
C PHE A 44 15.53 -3.19 18.93
N GLU A 45 14.65 -3.77 19.76
CA GLU A 45 14.55 -3.45 21.18
C GLU A 45 15.90 -3.63 21.88
N LYS A 46 16.61 -4.73 21.58
CA LYS A 46 17.94 -5.02 22.10
C LYS A 46 18.98 -4.02 21.55
N TRP A 47 19.01 -3.83 20.24
CA TRP A 47 19.93 -2.92 19.58
C TRP A 47 19.77 -1.48 20.08
N TYR A 48 18.53 -1.00 20.26
CA TYR A 48 18.25 0.33 20.79
C TYR A 48 18.82 0.52 22.20
N GLN A 49 18.65 -0.48 23.06
CA GLN A 49 19.24 -0.47 24.40
C GLN A 49 20.77 -0.44 24.37
N GLU A 50 21.39 -1.19 23.44
CA GLU A 50 22.84 -1.18 23.27
C GLU A 50 23.37 0.17 22.78
N GLN A 51 22.63 0.84 21.89
CA GLN A 51 23.04 2.14 21.32
C GLN A 51 22.80 3.31 22.26
N THR A 52 21.71 3.29 23.04
CA THR A 52 21.25 4.46 23.79
C THR A 52 21.35 4.30 25.31
N GLY A 53 21.48 3.08 25.81
CA GLY A 53 21.36 2.74 27.24
C GLY A 53 19.90 2.71 27.74
N GLU A 54 18.92 3.03 26.89
CA GLU A 54 17.50 3.10 27.24
C GLU A 54 16.76 1.85 26.70
N SER A 55 15.81 1.33 27.48
CA SER A 55 14.96 0.24 27.02
C SER A 55 13.74 0.79 26.28
N VAL A 56 13.28 0.06 25.25
CA VAL A 56 12.04 0.35 24.56
C VAL A 56 11.31 -0.96 24.29
N LYS A 57 9.96 -0.93 24.32
CA LYS A 57 9.08 -2.04 23.90
C LYS A 57 8.25 -1.62 22.70
N ILE A 58 8.27 -2.43 21.64
CA ILE A 58 7.46 -2.15 20.45
C ILE A 58 6.04 -2.67 20.64
N ILE A 59 5.05 -1.81 20.33
CA ILE A 59 3.68 -2.19 20.02
C ILE A 59 3.52 -2.07 18.52
N TYR A 60 3.51 -3.21 17.83
CA TYR A 60 3.37 -3.27 16.38
C TYR A 60 1.92 -3.49 16.00
N GLN A 61 1.36 -2.60 15.18
CA GLN A 61 -0.03 -2.63 14.73
C GLN A 61 -0.08 -2.59 13.21
N LEU A 62 -1.18 -3.13 12.64
CA LEU A 62 -1.33 -3.29 11.20
C LEU A 62 -2.49 -2.46 10.66
N PHE A 63 -2.35 -2.01 9.42
CA PHE A 63 -3.42 -1.43 8.62
C PHE A 63 -3.42 -2.01 7.20
N ASP A 64 -4.57 -1.94 6.54
CA ASP A 64 -4.76 -2.44 5.17
C ASP A 64 -5.15 -1.32 4.20
N VAL A 65 -5.48 -0.13 4.72
CA VAL A 65 -5.98 1.00 3.92
C VAL A 65 -5.37 2.30 4.42
N ASN A 66 -4.65 3.00 3.56
CA ASN A 66 -3.99 4.27 3.83
C ASN A 66 -4.95 5.33 4.41
N GLU A 67 -6.15 5.47 3.84
CA GLU A 67 -7.12 6.49 4.26
C GLU A 67 -7.66 6.23 5.67
N ILE A 68 -7.79 4.96 6.07
CA ILE A 68 -8.20 4.58 7.44
C ILE A 68 -7.07 4.92 8.42
N MET A 69 -5.83 4.56 8.07
CA MET A 69 -4.65 4.91 8.86
C MET A 69 -4.55 6.42 9.05
N LEU A 70 -4.63 7.20 7.96
CA LEU A 70 -4.56 8.66 7.99
C LEU A 70 -5.68 9.26 8.86
N SER A 71 -6.92 8.76 8.75
CA SER A 71 -8.04 9.25 9.57
C SER A 71 -7.83 9.07 11.07
N LYS A 72 -7.17 7.99 11.49
CA LYS A 72 -6.81 7.78 12.90
C LYS A 72 -5.83 8.83 13.40
N ILE A 73 -4.88 9.23 12.57
CA ILE A 73 -3.88 10.25 12.91
C ILE A 73 -4.51 11.64 12.85
N GLU A 74 -5.16 11.98 11.74
CA GLU A 74 -5.65 13.33 11.47
C GLU A 74 -6.84 13.71 12.38
N ARG A 75 -7.83 12.83 12.50
CA ARG A 75 -9.07 13.07 13.26
C ARG A 75 -9.04 12.44 14.64
N GLY A 76 -8.45 11.25 14.76
CA GLY A 76 -8.35 10.51 16.00
C GLY A 76 -7.24 11.00 16.92
N HIS A 77 -6.26 11.74 16.38
CA HIS A 77 -5.05 12.19 17.10
C HIS A 77 -4.35 11.03 17.82
N GLU A 78 -4.39 9.82 17.20
CA GLU A 78 -3.74 8.67 17.79
C GLU A 78 -2.22 8.84 17.85
N ASP A 79 -1.63 8.40 18.95
CA ASP A 79 -0.24 8.66 19.31
C ASP A 79 0.73 7.58 18.77
N TYR A 80 0.59 7.24 17.48
CA TYR A 80 1.60 6.43 16.79
C TYR A 80 2.93 7.17 16.73
N ASP A 81 4.04 6.44 16.90
CA ASP A 81 5.38 7.01 16.83
C ASP A 81 6.00 6.87 15.45
N VAL A 82 5.74 5.75 14.78
CA VAL A 82 6.21 5.47 13.42
C VAL A 82 5.05 4.91 12.61
N VAL A 83 4.89 5.41 11.39
CA VAL A 83 3.91 4.89 10.42
C VAL A 83 4.57 4.75 9.06
N CYS A 84 4.13 3.79 8.25
CA CYS A 84 4.65 3.53 6.91
C CYS A 84 3.58 3.74 5.83
N PRO A 85 3.19 4.99 5.51
CA PRO A 85 2.27 5.30 4.41
C PRO A 85 2.92 5.22 3.03
N SER A 86 2.08 5.18 2.00
CA SER A 86 2.52 5.38 0.62
C SER A 86 2.77 6.86 0.29
N ASP A 87 3.49 7.10 -0.79
CA ASP A 87 3.95 8.40 -1.30
C ASP A 87 2.88 9.50 -1.28
N TYR A 88 1.71 9.28 -1.89
CA TYR A 88 0.62 10.26 -1.94
C TYR A 88 0.03 10.61 -0.57
N ILE A 89 0.13 9.70 0.41
CA ILE A 89 -0.26 9.98 1.79
C ILE A 89 0.83 10.79 2.52
N ILE A 90 2.10 10.49 2.26
CA ILE A 90 3.20 11.33 2.77
C ILE A 90 3.01 12.77 2.30
N GLU A 91 2.73 12.96 1.01
CA GLU A 91 2.41 14.26 0.42
C GLU A 91 1.27 14.95 1.17
N LYS A 92 0.15 14.26 1.37
CA LYS A 92 -1.01 14.78 2.09
C LYS A 92 -0.70 15.11 3.55
N MET A 93 0.04 14.26 4.24
CA MET A 93 0.43 14.48 5.63
C MET A 93 1.36 15.69 5.78
N LEU A 94 2.28 15.91 4.83
CA LEU A 94 3.14 17.10 4.79
C LEU A 94 2.33 18.39 4.61
N LYS A 95 1.41 18.41 3.62
CA LYS A 95 0.53 19.56 3.36
C LYS A 95 -0.33 19.93 4.56
N ASN A 96 -0.74 18.95 5.35
CA ASN A 96 -1.63 19.12 6.51
C ASN A 96 -0.87 19.29 7.86
N ASP A 97 0.45 19.49 7.84
CA ASP A 97 1.27 19.61 9.05
C ASP A 97 1.09 18.45 10.05
N LEU A 98 1.00 17.22 9.54
CA LEU A 98 0.79 16.01 10.34
C LEU A 98 2.07 15.24 10.65
N LEU A 99 3.23 15.70 10.19
CA LEU A 99 4.53 15.05 10.37
C LEU A 99 5.48 15.88 11.21
N LEU A 100 6.36 15.20 11.94
CA LEU A 100 7.54 15.76 12.58
C LEU A 100 8.78 15.50 11.71
N PRO A 101 9.74 16.42 11.66
CA PRO A 101 11.00 16.18 10.98
C PRO A 101 11.79 15.06 11.67
N ILE A 102 12.52 14.28 10.86
CA ILE A 102 13.37 13.18 11.33
C ILE A 102 14.78 13.73 11.56
N ASP A 103 15.11 13.97 12.81
CA ASP A 103 16.46 14.40 13.20
C ASP A 103 17.49 13.29 12.89
N ARG A 104 18.56 13.65 12.19
CA ARG A 104 19.62 12.76 11.71
C ARG A 104 20.81 12.63 12.66
N ASP A 105 20.78 13.26 13.83
CA ASP A 105 21.79 13.10 14.86
C ASP A 105 21.52 11.86 15.71
N PHE A 106 22.27 10.81 15.48
CA PHE A 106 22.21 9.54 16.23
C PHE A 106 23.36 9.38 17.23
N GLY A 107 24.08 10.47 17.55
CA GLY A 107 25.23 10.45 18.44
C GLY A 107 26.37 9.59 17.90
N SER A 108 26.76 8.53 18.61
CA SER A 108 27.82 7.58 18.19
C SER A 108 27.32 6.50 17.23
N THR A 109 25.99 6.34 17.07
CA THR A 109 25.42 5.36 16.15
C THR A 109 25.55 5.87 14.70
N PRO A 110 25.97 5.03 13.74
CA PRO A 110 26.03 5.45 12.34
C PRO A 110 24.67 5.92 11.82
N ASN A 111 24.67 6.93 10.97
CA ASN A 111 23.49 7.40 10.26
C ASN A 111 23.30 6.54 8.99
N TYR A 112 22.63 5.39 9.14
CA TYR A 112 22.37 4.46 8.04
C TYR A 112 21.41 5.04 6.99
N ILE A 113 20.56 5.99 7.36
CA ILE A 113 19.64 6.65 6.43
C ILE A 113 20.42 7.42 5.37
N ASP A 114 21.34 8.29 5.79
CA ASP A 114 22.10 9.11 4.84
C ASP A 114 23.13 8.31 4.05
N GLN A 115 23.66 7.25 4.66
CA GLN A 115 24.65 6.39 4.06
C GLN A 115 24.08 5.44 3.01
N ASN A 116 22.87 4.89 3.22
CA ASN A 116 22.42 3.71 2.51
C ASN A 116 21.17 3.92 1.66
N VAL A 117 20.33 4.94 1.92
CA VAL A 117 19.16 5.20 1.07
C VAL A 117 19.61 5.61 -0.32
N SER A 118 19.08 4.93 -1.35
CA SER A 118 19.39 5.15 -2.75
C SER A 118 19.23 6.62 -3.18
N PRO A 119 20.15 7.17 -3.98
CA PRO A 119 20.00 8.50 -4.57
C PRO A 119 18.71 8.65 -5.39
N PHE A 120 18.29 7.58 -6.07
CA PHE A 120 17.05 7.54 -6.82
C PHE A 120 15.83 7.81 -5.92
N ILE A 121 15.74 7.11 -4.80
CA ILE A 121 14.64 7.30 -3.85
C ILE A 121 14.65 8.71 -3.27
N LYS A 122 15.82 9.23 -2.91
CA LYS A 122 15.95 10.63 -2.44
C LYS A 122 15.43 11.62 -3.48
N SER A 123 15.77 11.42 -4.77
CA SER A 123 15.27 12.28 -5.84
C SER A 123 13.75 12.16 -6.06
N MET A 124 13.17 10.99 -5.83
CA MET A 124 11.70 10.83 -5.86
C MET A 124 11.01 11.61 -4.75
N PHE A 125 11.58 11.61 -3.54
CA PHE A 125 11.06 12.41 -2.44
C PHE A 125 11.13 13.93 -2.71
N GLU A 126 12.09 14.40 -3.51
CA GLU A 126 12.15 15.80 -3.96
C GLU A 126 10.93 16.19 -4.84
N ASN A 127 10.30 15.22 -5.51
CA ASN A 127 9.11 15.43 -6.34
C ASN A 127 7.78 15.37 -5.54
N VAL A 128 7.83 15.00 -4.26
CA VAL A 128 6.65 15.02 -3.38
C VAL A 128 6.29 16.46 -3.05
N ASP A 129 5.08 16.91 -3.40
CA ASP A 129 4.60 18.25 -3.05
C ASP A 129 4.34 18.38 -1.54
N GLY A 130 5.34 18.77 -0.80
CA GLY A 130 5.29 18.96 0.64
C GLY A 130 4.65 20.27 1.12
N GLY A 131 4.07 21.08 0.23
CA GLY A 131 3.57 22.42 0.59
C GLY A 131 4.70 23.35 1.03
N GLY A 132 5.88 23.24 0.41
CA GLY A 132 7.08 24.01 0.71
C GLY A 132 8.04 23.36 1.72
N LYS A 133 7.77 22.12 2.15
CA LYS A 133 8.66 21.28 2.94
C LYS A 133 9.38 20.27 2.04
N ASP A 134 10.66 20.00 2.33
CA ASP A 134 11.37 18.89 1.69
C ASP A 134 10.92 17.57 2.33
N ALA A 135 10.35 16.66 1.54
CA ALA A 135 9.89 15.39 2.05
C ALA A 135 11.02 14.52 2.64
N ASN A 136 12.25 14.67 2.17
CA ASN A 136 13.42 13.99 2.72
C ASN A 136 13.71 14.33 4.19
N ASP A 137 13.26 15.49 4.66
CA ASP A 137 13.41 15.87 6.07
C ASP A 137 12.39 15.18 6.99
N TYR A 138 11.27 14.68 6.44
CA TYR A 138 10.12 14.18 7.21
C TYR A 138 9.83 12.69 6.98
N ALA A 139 10.37 12.11 5.92
CA ALA A 139 10.15 10.73 5.55
C ALA A 139 11.44 10.03 5.12
N VAL A 140 11.47 8.72 5.30
CA VAL A 140 12.53 7.85 4.79
C VAL A 140 11.87 6.69 4.06
N GLY A 141 12.24 6.46 2.83
CA GLY A 141 11.72 5.33 2.05
C GLY A 141 11.91 4.00 2.78
N TYR A 142 11.03 3.05 2.48
CA TYR A 142 11.10 1.69 3.02
C TYR A 142 11.17 0.66 1.90
N MET A 143 10.11 0.55 1.10
CA MET A 143 10.04 -0.30 -0.08
C MET A 143 9.57 0.50 -1.27
N TRP A 144 9.89 0.02 -2.50
CA TRP A 144 9.48 0.66 -3.73
C TRP A 144 9.19 -0.39 -4.81
N GLY A 145 8.53 0.02 -5.87
CA GLY A 145 8.25 -0.85 -6.99
C GLY A 145 7.53 -0.14 -8.13
N THR A 146 7.14 -0.93 -9.12
CA THR A 146 6.41 -0.47 -10.30
C THR A 146 5.06 -1.17 -10.41
N ASN A 147 4.13 -0.58 -11.16
CA ASN A 147 2.94 -1.26 -11.63
C ASN A 147 3.17 -1.78 -13.04
N GLY A 148 2.65 -2.97 -13.31
CA GLY A 148 2.79 -3.59 -14.62
C GLY A 148 1.84 -4.77 -14.83
N LEU A 149 2.14 -5.55 -15.83
CA LEU A 149 1.37 -6.72 -16.21
C LEU A 149 2.17 -7.99 -15.91
N MET A 150 1.73 -8.75 -14.90
CA MET A 150 2.15 -10.14 -14.72
C MET A 150 1.36 -11.03 -15.68
N TYR A 151 2.05 -11.89 -16.41
CA TYR A 151 1.44 -12.74 -17.43
C TYR A 151 1.97 -14.16 -17.39
N ASN A 152 1.20 -15.08 -17.96
CA ASN A 152 1.63 -16.46 -18.16
C ASN A 152 2.11 -16.63 -19.60
N PRO A 153 3.43 -16.88 -19.85
CA PRO A 153 4.01 -16.98 -21.19
C PRO A 153 3.44 -18.10 -22.05
N LYS A 154 2.75 -19.06 -21.45
CA LYS A 154 2.03 -20.11 -22.16
C LYS A 154 0.85 -19.58 -22.99
N TYR A 155 0.28 -18.46 -22.59
CA TYR A 155 -0.94 -17.90 -23.19
C TYR A 155 -0.74 -16.52 -23.81
N ILE A 156 0.24 -15.75 -23.33
CA ILE A 156 0.48 -14.35 -23.69
C ILE A 156 1.97 -14.17 -23.90
N SER A 157 2.39 -13.64 -25.07
CA SER A 157 3.81 -13.36 -25.32
C SER A 157 4.26 -12.08 -24.57
N LYS A 158 5.56 -11.92 -24.44
CA LYS A 158 6.17 -10.69 -23.89
C LYS A 158 5.74 -9.43 -24.64
N GLU A 159 5.71 -9.49 -25.98
CA GLU A 159 5.29 -8.40 -26.83
C GLU A 159 3.82 -8.01 -26.60
N GLU A 160 2.95 -9.02 -26.41
CA GLU A 160 1.54 -8.78 -26.08
C GLU A 160 1.39 -8.14 -24.69
N ALA A 161 2.17 -8.56 -23.70
CA ALA A 161 2.17 -7.99 -22.34
C ALA A 161 2.87 -6.62 -22.24
N SER A 162 3.62 -6.21 -23.28
CA SER A 162 4.35 -4.94 -23.28
C SER A 162 3.49 -3.70 -23.53
N THR A 163 2.16 -3.83 -23.51
CA THR A 163 1.20 -2.71 -23.66
C THR A 163 0.02 -2.87 -22.72
N TRP A 164 -0.45 -1.77 -22.15
CA TRP A 164 -1.71 -1.76 -21.37
C TRP A 164 -2.92 -2.17 -22.23
N GLY A 165 -2.80 -2.11 -23.57
CA GLY A 165 -3.82 -2.60 -24.49
C GLY A 165 -4.13 -4.10 -24.35
N ALA A 166 -3.21 -4.89 -23.82
CA ALA A 166 -3.41 -6.32 -23.57
C ALA A 166 -4.64 -6.61 -22.70
N ILE A 167 -4.95 -5.78 -21.71
CA ILE A 167 -6.11 -5.98 -20.83
C ILE A 167 -7.45 -5.90 -21.58
N ALA A 168 -7.47 -5.29 -22.77
CA ALA A 168 -8.67 -5.14 -23.59
C ALA A 168 -8.79 -6.23 -24.69
N ASP A 169 -7.80 -7.11 -24.84
CA ASP A 169 -7.83 -8.12 -25.87
C ASP A 169 -8.97 -9.12 -25.61
N PRO A 170 -9.94 -9.28 -26.52
CA PRO A 170 -11.10 -10.16 -26.31
C PRO A 170 -10.73 -11.65 -26.19
N ARG A 171 -9.51 -12.04 -26.59
CA ARG A 171 -8.98 -13.40 -26.39
C ARG A 171 -8.84 -13.74 -24.89
N TYR A 172 -8.70 -12.72 -24.04
CA TYR A 172 -8.48 -12.88 -22.60
C TYR A 172 -9.75 -12.72 -21.76
N LYS A 173 -10.92 -12.92 -22.39
CA LYS A 173 -12.22 -12.80 -21.69
C LYS A 173 -12.28 -13.66 -20.43
N GLY A 174 -12.51 -13.02 -19.27
CA GLY A 174 -12.56 -13.67 -17.96
C GLY A 174 -11.21 -14.23 -17.49
N LYS A 175 -10.08 -13.69 -18.01
CA LYS A 175 -8.72 -14.15 -17.70
C LYS A 175 -7.79 -13.04 -17.17
N VAL A 176 -8.32 -11.83 -17.03
CA VAL A 176 -7.57 -10.67 -16.55
C VAL A 176 -7.94 -10.38 -15.11
N PHE A 177 -6.98 -10.37 -14.20
CA PHE A 177 -7.13 -9.80 -12.87
C PHE A 177 -6.66 -8.34 -12.85
N MET A 178 -7.32 -7.50 -12.06
CA MET A 178 -7.00 -6.09 -11.93
C MET A 178 -6.89 -5.71 -10.45
N LYS A 179 -5.91 -4.90 -10.08
CA LYS A 179 -5.82 -4.36 -8.71
C LYS A 179 -7.08 -3.60 -8.33
N ASP A 180 -7.56 -3.84 -7.11
CA ASP A 180 -8.64 -3.08 -6.48
C ASP A 180 -8.08 -1.83 -5.76
N ALA A 181 -7.31 -1.04 -6.50
CA ALA A 181 -6.66 0.18 -6.04
C ALA A 181 -6.84 1.26 -7.11
N PHE A 182 -7.80 2.16 -6.89
CA PHE A 182 -8.21 3.09 -7.94
C PHE A 182 -7.09 4.01 -8.45
N ARG A 183 -6.20 4.49 -7.58
CA ARG A 183 -5.07 5.34 -7.97
C ARG A 183 -4.08 4.58 -8.83
N ASP A 184 -3.74 3.38 -8.40
CA ASP A 184 -2.80 2.50 -9.07
C ASP A 184 -3.24 2.13 -10.49
N VAL A 185 -4.56 2.02 -10.70
CA VAL A 185 -5.13 1.69 -12.01
C VAL A 185 -5.39 2.93 -12.85
N TYR A 186 -5.84 4.03 -12.23
CA TYR A 186 -6.25 5.24 -12.95
C TYR A 186 -5.12 5.84 -13.78
N ILE A 187 -3.97 6.09 -13.17
CA ILE A 187 -2.84 6.75 -13.83
C ILE A 187 -2.29 5.93 -15.00
N PRO A 188 -1.91 4.64 -14.86
CA PRO A 188 -1.43 3.84 -15.99
C PRO A 188 -2.44 3.73 -17.13
N ILE A 189 -3.72 3.61 -16.84
CA ILE A 189 -4.76 3.58 -17.87
C ILE A 189 -4.90 4.94 -18.57
N LEU A 190 -4.80 6.05 -17.84
CA LEU A 190 -4.79 7.39 -18.45
C LEU A 190 -3.55 7.59 -19.33
N ILE A 191 -2.36 7.15 -18.90
CA ILE A 191 -1.14 7.15 -19.70
C ILE A 191 -1.37 6.38 -21.02
N TYR A 192 -1.91 5.18 -20.94
CA TYR A 192 -2.24 4.38 -22.13
C TYR A 192 -3.19 5.10 -23.08
N LEU A 193 -4.25 5.70 -22.57
CA LEU A 193 -5.26 6.38 -23.37
C LEU A 193 -4.74 7.69 -23.99
N LYS A 194 -3.73 8.30 -23.39
CA LYS A 194 -3.07 9.53 -23.85
C LYS A 194 -1.70 9.28 -24.51
N LYS A 195 -1.36 8.01 -24.83
CA LYS A 195 -0.04 7.63 -25.39
C LYS A 195 0.36 8.43 -26.63
N ASP A 196 -0.57 8.75 -27.50
CA ASP A 196 -0.27 9.54 -28.71
C ASP A 196 0.00 11.02 -28.38
N ASP A 197 -0.67 11.57 -27.38
CA ASP A 197 -0.43 12.92 -26.84
C ASP A 197 0.97 12.97 -26.17
N ILE A 198 1.35 11.92 -25.43
CA ILE A 198 2.70 11.77 -24.83
C ILE A 198 3.74 11.70 -25.95
N LYS A 199 3.55 10.81 -26.92
CA LYS A 199 4.49 10.62 -28.04
C LYS A 199 4.69 11.87 -28.87
N SER A 200 3.67 12.70 -29.01
CA SER A 200 3.76 13.98 -29.72
C SER A 200 4.31 15.14 -28.87
N GLY A 201 4.61 14.90 -27.60
CA GLY A 201 5.07 15.91 -26.64
C GLY A 201 4.00 16.92 -26.19
N LYS A 202 2.72 16.64 -26.46
CA LYS A 202 1.59 17.50 -26.07
C LYS A 202 1.33 17.44 -24.57
N VAL A 203 1.61 16.31 -23.93
CA VAL A 203 1.46 16.09 -22.49
C VAL A 203 2.60 15.21 -22.00
N THR A 204 3.02 15.40 -20.75
CA THR A 204 4.00 14.53 -20.08
C THR A 204 3.31 13.54 -19.15
N ILE A 205 4.00 12.45 -18.79
CA ILE A 205 3.50 11.49 -17.80
C ILE A 205 3.28 12.17 -16.46
N GLU A 206 4.20 13.05 -16.06
CA GLU A 206 4.07 13.83 -14.83
C GLU A 206 2.79 14.69 -14.82
N GLN A 207 2.46 15.36 -15.92
CA GLN A 207 1.20 16.10 -16.02
C GLN A 207 -0.02 15.19 -15.90
N LEU A 208 0.03 13.97 -16.45
CA LEU A 208 -1.05 12.98 -16.34
C LEU A 208 -1.18 12.41 -14.92
N SER A 209 -0.08 12.31 -14.18
CA SER A 209 -0.09 11.86 -12.77
C SER A 209 -0.88 12.80 -11.86
N HIS A 210 -0.98 14.08 -12.25
CA HIS A 210 -1.81 15.09 -11.57
C HIS A 210 -3.20 15.32 -12.21
N ASP A 211 -3.47 14.73 -13.39
CA ASP A 211 -4.71 15.00 -14.11
C ASP A 211 -5.89 14.21 -13.55
N THR A 212 -6.72 14.90 -12.79
CA THR A 212 -8.00 14.40 -12.24
C THR A 212 -9.18 15.21 -12.79
N SER A 213 -9.07 15.75 -14.01
CA SER A 213 -10.15 16.46 -14.69
C SER A 213 -11.34 15.54 -14.95
N ASP A 214 -12.54 16.12 -15.05
CA ASP A 214 -13.76 15.36 -15.35
C ASP A 214 -13.67 14.65 -16.70
N GLU A 215 -12.96 15.23 -17.67
CA GLU A 215 -12.70 14.63 -18.97
C GLU A 215 -11.85 13.35 -18.83
N SER A 216 -10.73 13.43 -18.12
CA SER A 216 -9.82 12.30 -17.94
C SER A 216 -10.44 11.20 -17.07
N ILE A 217 -11.20 11.57 -16.03
CA ILE A 217 -11.97 10.62 -15.22
C ILE A 217 -13.00 9.88 -16.09
N ALA A 218 -13.76 10.59 -16.92
CA ALA A 218 -14.75 9.97 -17.80
C ALA A 218 -14.10 9.08 -18.87
N LEU A 219 -12.93 9.49 -19.40
CA LEU A 219 -12.18 8.71 -20.38
C LEU A 219 -11.74 7.35 -19.81
N VAL A 220 -11.14 7.36 -18.61
CA VAL A 220 -10.71 6.13 -17.91
C VAL A 220 -11.92 5.27 -17.52
N GLU A 221 -12.98 5.87 -16.97
CA GLU A 221 -14.22 5.16 -16.63
C GLU A 221 -14.80 4.40 -17.81
N ASN A 222 -14.95 5.07 -18.96
CA ASN A 222 -15.51 4.48 -20.18
C ASN A 222 -14.63 3.32 -20.67
N TYR A 223 -13.31 3.47 -20.63
CA TYR A 223 -12.39 2.41 -21.03
C TYR A 223 -12.51 1.20 -20.10
N LEU A 224 -12.43 1.39 -18.79
CA LEU A 224 -12.53 0.29 -17.82
C LEU A 224 -13.87 -0.45 -17.90
N LYS A 225 -14.97 0.27 -18.15
CA LYS A 225 -16.28 -0.34 -18.41
C LYS A 225 -16.32 -1.15 -19.69
N SER A 226 -15.61 -0.72 -20.75
CA SER A 226 -15.58 -1.42 -22.04
C SER A 226 -14.84 -2.75 -21.97
N ILE A 227 -13.89 -2.93 -21.06
CA ILE A 227 -13.09 -4.15 -20.88
C ILE A 227 -13.65 -5.10 -19.80
N LYS A 228 -14.80 -4.78 -19.22
CA LYS A 228 -15.38 -5.51 -18.07
C LYS A 228 -15.50 -7.00 -18.30
N ASP A 229 -15.79 -7.43 -19.51
CA ASP A 229 -15.93 -8.86 -19.87
C ASP A 229 -14.60 -9.63 -19.77
N ASN A 230 -13.47 -8.95 -19.88
CA ASN A 230 -12.15 -9.57 -19.74
C ASN A 230 -11.78 -9.78 -18.26
N ILE A 231 -12.35 -8.96 -17.36
CA ILE A 231 -11.97 -8.95 -15.95
C ILE A 231 -12.56 -10.16 -15.23
N ALA A 232 -11.68 -11.03 -14.75
CA ALA A 232 -12.01 -12.18 -13.88
C ALA A 232 -12.29 -11.74 -12.44
N GLY A 233 -11.65 -10.67 -11.98
CA GLY A 233 -11.84 -10.12 -10.64
C GLY A 233 -11.01 -8.89 -10.37
N TRP A 234 -11.54 -8.05 -9.49
CA TRP A 234 -10.82 -6.96 -8.84
C TRP A 234 -10.22 -7.51 -7.56
N GLU A 235 -8.91 -7.34 -7.36
CA GLU A 235 -8.19 -8.00 -6.30
C GLU A 235 -7.26 -7.04 -5.57
N ALA A 236 -7.18 -7.16 -4.26
CA ALA A 236 -6.21 -6.44 -3.46
C ALA A 236 -4.92 -7.26 -3.28
N ASP A 237 -5.05 -8.59 -3.05
CA ASP A 237 -3.92 -9.46 -2.71
C ASP A 237 -4.02 -10.87 -3.33
N PHE A 238 -5.22 -11.39 -3.58
CA PHE A 238 -5.40 -12.79 -4.01
C PHE A 238 -5.02 -13.05 -5.47
N GLY A 239 -4.82 -12.02 -6.30
CA GLY A 239 -4.54 -12.17 -7.74
C GLY A 239 -3.27 -12.96 -8.00
N LYS A 240 -2.21 -12.68 -7.25
CA LYS A 240 -0.94 -13.39 -7.31
C LYS A 240 -1.09 -14.92 -7.15
N GLU A 241 -1.91 -15.35 -6.18
CA GLU A 241 -2.21 -16.79 -6.00
C GLU A 241 -3.08 -17.38 -7.14
N GLN A 242 -3.98 -16.59 -7.72
CA GLN A 242 -4.78 -17.06 -8.84
C GLN A 242 -3.92 -17.30 -10.09
N MET A 243 -2.90 -16.47 -10.28
CA MET A 243 -1.93 -16.65 -11.37
C MET A 243 -1.10 -17.92 -11.19
N THR A 244 -0.60 -18.21 -9.97
CA THR A 244 0.13 -19.47 -9.70
C THR A 244 -0.70 -20.73 -9.95
N LYS A 245 -2.03 -20.61 -9.89
CA LYS A 245 -3.02 -21.69 -10.14
C LYS A 245 -3.55 -21.70 -11.58
N GLU A 246 -2.99 -20.91 -12.50
CA GLU A 246 -3.42 -20.72 -13.90
C GLU A 246 -4.91 -20.32 -14.05
N LYS A 247 -5.50 -19.65 -13.04
CA LYS A 247 -6.89 -19.15 -13.11
C LYS A 247 -7.00 -17.88 -13.94
N GLY A 248 -5.99 -17.02 -13.91
CA GLY A 248 -5.79 -15.90 -14.82
C GLY A 248 -4.64 -16.14 -15.79
N TRP A 249 -4.59 -15.33 -16.83
CA TRP A 249 -3.49 -15.30 -17.80
C TRP A 249 -2.73 -13.99 -17.73
N LEU A 250 -3.39 -12.93 -17.27
CA LEU A 250 -2.89 -11.59 -17.13
C LEU A 250 -3.35 -11.01 -15.79
N ASN A 251 -2.46 -10.31 -15.10
CA ASN A 251 -2.78 -9.58 -13.88
C ASN A 251 -2.11 -8.21 -13.89
N PHE A 252 -2.90 -7.14 -13.83
CA PHE A 252 -2.41 -5.81 -13.49
C PHE A 252 -2.02 -5.82 -12.03
N THR A 253 -0.72 -5.69 -11.70
CA THR A 253 -0.23 -5.92 -10.35
C THR A 253 1.02 -5.09 -10.02
N TRP A 254 1.41 -5.10 -8.78
CA TRP A 254 2.67 -4.55 -8.28
C TRP A 254 3.84 -5.51 -8.55
N SER A 255 5.03 -4.95 -8.76
CA SER A 255 6.23 -5.74 -9.10
C SER A 255 6.60 -6.76 -8.00
N GLY A 256 6.45 -6.42 -6.71
CA GLY A 256 6.71 -7.35 -5.61
C GLY A 256 5.75 -8.55 -5.61
N ASP A 257 4.44 -8.33 -5.83
CA ASP A 257 3.48 -9.41 -5.98
C ASP A 257 3.79 -10.30 -7.20
N ALA A 258 4.26 -9.69 -8.29
CA ALA A 258 4.66 -10.43 -9.49
C ALA A 258 5.90 -11.30 -9.23
N GLN A 259 6.90 -10.78 -8.53
CA GLN A 259 8.10 -11.53 -8.17
C GLN A 259 7.74 -12.72 -7.26
N TRP A 260 6.98 -12.49 -6.21
CA TRP A 260 6.51 -13.55 -5.32
C TRP A 260 5.74 -14.63 -6.10
N ALA A 261 4.82 -14.22 -6.98
CA ALA A 261 4.02 -15.16 -7.77
C ALA A 261 4.88 -15.97 -8.75
N LYS A 262 5.91 -15.35 -9.36
CA LYS A 262 6.85 -16.02 -10.26
C LYS A 262 7.59 -17.13 -9.54
N GLU A 263 8.10 -16.87 -8.34
CA GLU A 263 8.81 -17.83 -7.51
C GLU A 263 7.91 -18.98 -7.03
N GLU A 264 6.71 -18.66 -6.54
CA GLU A 264 5.76 -19.68 -6.09
C GLU A 264 5.22 -20.54 -7.26
N ALA A 265 4.97 -19.93 -8.42
CA ALA A 265 4.53 -20.63 -9.62
C ALA A 265 5.59 -21.62 -10.13
N ALA A 266 6.87 -21.24 -10.10
CA ALA A 266 7.97 -22.10 -10.50
C ALA A 266 8.04 -23.40 -9.67
N LYS A 267 7.71 -23.36 -8.37
CA LYS A 267 7.68 -24.53 -7.48
C LYS A 267 6.64 -25.58 -7.89
N VAL A 268 5.61 -25.15 -8.64
CA VAL A 268 4.53 -26.02 -9.13
C VAL A 268 4.56 -26.20 -10.65
N GLY A 269 5.65 -25.79 -11.30
CA GLY A 269 5.86 -25.96 -12.75
C GLY A 269 5.07 -24.98 -13.63
N VAL A 270 4.59 -23.89 -13.08
CA VAL A 270 3.94 -22.78 -13.81
C VAL A 270 4.96 -21.68 -14.05
N SER A 271 5.04 -21.17 -15.28
CA SER A 271 5.88 -20.01 -15.62
C SER A 271 5.04 -18.75 -15.56
N LEU A 272 5.53 -17.75 -14.86
CA LEU A 272 5.00 -16.38 -14.87
C LEU A 272 6.12 -15.41 -15.18
N ASP A 273 5.78 -14.28 -15.79
CA ASP A 273 6.70 -13.18 -16.02
C ASP A 273 5.98 -11.84 -15.86
N TYR A 274 6.73 -10.71 -15.93
CA TYR A 274 6.21 -9.40 -15.65
C TYR A 274 6.80 -8.36 -16.60
N GLU A 275 5.97 -7.44 -17.09
CA GLU A 275 6.38 -6.32 -17.92
C GLU A 275 5.78 -5.01 -17.43
N VAL A 276 6.58 -3.97 -17.43
CA VAL A 276 6.11 -2.58 -17.34
C VAL A 276 5.82 -2.10 -18.77
N PRO A 277 4.55 -1.82 -19.12
CA PRO A 277 4.18 -1.45 -20.48
C PRO A 277 4.95 -0.25 -21.06
N GLN A 278 5.16 -0.29 -22.38
CA GLN A 278 5.99 0.69 -23.08
C GLN A 278 5.41 2.11 -23.09
N GLU A 279 4.11 2.24 -22.93
CA GLU A 279 3.45 3.55 -22.85
C GLU A 279 3.82 4.30 -21.57
N GLY A 280 4.34 3.59 -20.57
CA GLY A 280 4.65 4.11 -19.25
C GLY A 280 3.71 3.56 -18.18
N SER A 281 4.08 3.78 -16.94
CA SER A 281 3.36 3.29 -15.77
C SER A 281 3.56 4.25 -14.58
N ILE A 282 3.43 3.70 -13.37
CA ILE A 282 3.80 4.39 -12.14
C ILE A 282 4.92 3.63 -11.42
N VAL A 283 5.77 4.39 -10.78
CA VAL A 283 6.67 3.96 -9.72
C VAL A 283 6.12 4.50 -8.40
N TRP A 284 6.10 3.68 -7.38
CA TRP A 284 5.58 4.02 -6.06
C TRP A 284 6.60 3.68 -4.98
N PHE A 285 6.50 4.31 -3.85
CA PHE A 285 7.24 3.95 -2.66
C PHE A 285 6.39 4.12 -1.39
N ASP A 286 6.67 3.27 -0.41
CA ASP A 286 6.22 3.44 0.95
C ASP A 286 7.37 3.98 1.79
N GLY A 287 7.07 4.79 2.79
CA GLY A 287 8.10 5.42 3.60
C GLY A 287 7.72 5.55 5.06
N TRP A 288 8.73 5.43 5.91
CA TRP A 288 8.61 5.66 7.34
C TRP A 288 8.49 7.15 7.66
N VAL A 289 7.48 7.51 8.44
CA VAL A 289 7.24 8.86 8.93
C VAL A 289 7.00 8.88 10.43
N ILE A 290 7.25 10.03 11.06
CA ILE A 290 6.95 10.28 12.47
C ILE A 290 5.73 11.20 12.54
N PRO A 291 4.54 10.71 12.94
CA PRO A 291 3.35 11.54 13.05
C PRO A 291 3.48 12.61 14.12
N LYS A 292 2.77 13.72 13.92
CA LYS A 292 2.74 14.89 14.82
C LYS A 292 2.44 14.57 16.30
N TYR A 293 1.65 13.53 16.54
CA TYR A 293 1.21 13.14 17.88
C TYR A 293 2.10 12.08 18.54
N ALA A 294 3.22 11.74 17.91
CA ALA A 294 4.22 10.82 18.46
C ALA A 294 4.69 11.22 19.86
N LYS A 295 4.92 10.24 20.72
CA LYS A 295 5.37 10.43 22.10
C LYS A 295 6.80 9.96 22.33
N ASN A 296 7.28 9.02 21.52
CA ASN A 296 8.65 8.50 21.62
C ASN A 296 9.43 8.77 20.32
N VAL A 297 9.61 10.05 20.00
CA VAL A 297 10.29 10.50 18.77
C VAL A 297 11.74 10.00 18.69
N LYS A 298 12.44 9.88 19.86
CA LYS A 298 13.80 9.35 19.89
C LYS A 298 13.85 7.90 19.40
N ALA A 299 13.05 7.02 19.98
CA ALA A 299 13.01 5.63 19.56
C ALA A 299 12.49 5.48 18.11
N ALA A 300 11.54 6.33 17.68
CA ALA A 300 11.02 6.36 16.33
C ALA A 300 12.13 6.60 15.28
N ARG A 301 12.94 7.64 15.45
CA ARG A 301 14.04 7.91 14.51
C ARG A 301 15.12 6.82 14.53
N TYR A 302 15.41 6.23 15.69
CA TYR A 302 16.32 5.08 15.78
C TYR A 302 15.77 3.84 15.09
N PHE A 303 14.45 3.60 15.18
CA PHE A 303 13.80 2.52 14.45
C PHE A 303 13.92 2.69 12.93
N ILE A 304 13.65 3.90 12.45
CA ILE A 304 13.80 4.22 11.02
C ILE A 304 15.25 4.03 10.57
N ASN A 305 16.22 4.52 11.37
CA ASN A 305 17.64 4.32 11.09
C ASN A 305 18.04 2.84 11.09
N TYR A 306 17.50 2.05 12.02
CA TYR A 306 17.75 0.61 12.11
C TYR A 306 17.22 -0.14 10.89
N MET A 307 16.05 0.25 10.33
CA MET A 307 15.52 -0.33 9.11
C MET A 307 16.39 -0.03 7.88
N CYS A 308 17.20 1.02 7.91
CA CYS A 308 18.14 1.38 6.84
C CYS A 308 19.50 0.67 6.92
N LYS A 309 19.70 -0.26 7.83
CA LYS A 309 20.90 -1.13 7.84
C LYS A 309 20.80 -2.12 6.67
N PRO A 310 21.88 -2.30 5.87
CA PRO A 310 21.84 -3.20 4.72
C PRO A 310 21.39 -4.62 5.06
N GLU A 311 21.89 -5.20 6.16
CA GLU A 311 21.51 -6.54 6.60
C GLU A 311 20.01 -6.65 6.95
N ASN A 312 19.40 -5.60 7.51
CA ASN A 312 17.97 -5.58 7.82
C ASN A 312 17.11 -5.37 6.56
N ALA A 313 17.61 -4.56 5.62
CA ALA A 313 16.98 -4.37 4.32
C ALA A 313 16.92 -5.69 3.53
N ILE A 314 18.02 -6.43 3.45
CA ILE A 314 18.08 -7.75 2.80
C ILE A 314 17.07 -8.72 3.45
N ARG A 315 17.05 -8.82 4.77
CA ARG A 315 16.08 -9.67 5.49
C ARG A 315 14.63 -9.31 5.23
N ASN A 316 14.32 -8.00 5.17
CA ASN A 316 12.98 -7.56 4.82
C ASN A 316 12.63 -7.93 3.36
N MET A 317 13.55 -7.75 2.41
CA MET A 317 13.36 -8.16 1.02
C MET A 317 13.06 -9.65 0.90
N ASP A 318 13.84 -10.48 1.59
CA ASP A 318 13.66 -11.94 1.61
C ASP A 318 12.32 -12.36 2.23
N ALA A 319 11.88 -11.66 3.29
CA ALA A 319 10.65 -11.99 3.99
C ALA A 319 9.38 -11.58 3.24
N ILE A 320 9.42 -10.45 2.51
CA ILE A 320 8.22 -9.84 1.95
C ILE A 320 8.16 -9.80 0.41
N GLY A 321 9.31 -10.06 -0.26
CA GLY A 321 9.37 -10.11 -1.73
C GLY A 321 9.37 -8.74 -2.42
N TYR A 322 9.47 -7.64 -1.68
CA TYR A 322 9.54 -6.28 -2.23
C TYR A 322 10.95 -5.71 -2.18
N VAL A 323 11.23 -4.70 -3.01
CA VAL A 323 12.56 -4.08 -3.11
C VAL A 323 12.71 -3.00 -2.05
N SER A 324 13.78 -3.10 -1.26
CA SER A 324 14.16 -2.05 -0.33
C SER A 324 14.65 -0.79 -1.06
N VAL A 325 14.40 0.36 -0.45
CA VAL A 325 14.98 1.65 -0.89
C VAL A 325 16.48 1.76 -0.63
N ILE A 326 17.07 0.78 0.05
CA ILE A 326 18.49 0.79 0.39
C ILE A 326 19.30 0.37 -0.84
N GLY A 327 20.17 1.27 -1.26
CA GLY A 327 21.19 1.04 -2.32
C GLY A 327 22.57 0.95 -1.67
N GLY A 328 23.50 0.35 -2.34
CA GLY A 328 24.87 0.28 -1.87
C GLY A 328 25.50 -1.07 -2.16
N PRO A 329 26.83 -1.20 -1.96
CA PRO A 329 27.57 -2.38 -2.41
C PRO A 329 27.11 -3.67 -1.72
N GLU A 330 26.66 -3.62 -0.48
CA GLU A 330 26.19 -4.81 0.25
C GLU A 330 24.87 -5.34 -0.30
N ILE A 331 23.93 -4.44 -0.61
CA ILE A 331 22.67 -4.81 -1.27
C ILE A 331 22.97 -5.33 -2.68
N LEU A 332 23.77 -4.59 -3.46
CA LEU A 332 24.13 -5.00 -4.81
C LEU A 332 24.77 -6.39 -4.84
N ALA A 333 25.69 -6.68 -3.92
CA ALA A 333 26.30 -7.99 -3.79
C ALA A 333 25.31 -9.11 -3.44
N ALA A 334 24.24 -8.79 -2.68
CA ALA A 334 23.21 -9.74 -2.29
C ALA A 334 22.21 -10.04 -3.42
N VAL A 335 21.92 -9.08 -4.30
CA VAL A 335 20.85 -9.18 -5.31
C VAL A 335 21.35 -9.47 -6.73
N GLN A 336 22.67 -9.41 -6.98
CA GLN A 336 23.23 -9.74 -8.29
C GLN A 336 23.19 -11.24 -8.58
N ASP A 337 22.76 -11.60 -9.78
CA ASP A 337 22.90 -12.95 -10.32
C ASP A 337 23.26 -12.94 -11.81
N SER A 338 24.56 -13.10 -12.09
CA SER A 338 25.09 -13.18 -13.46
C SER A 338 24.81 -14.52 -14.16
N THR A 339 24.19 -15.48 -13.48
CA THR A 339 23.79 -16.76 -14.07
C THR A 339 22.38 -16.74 -14.63
N GLU A 340 21.53 -15.81 -14.14
CA GLU A 340 20.13 -15.69 -14.53
C GLU A 340 19.87 -14.43 -15.36
N PHE A 341 20.55 -13.30 -15.07
CA PHE A 341 20.22 -12.01 -15.65
C PHE A 341 21.35 -11.43 -16.50
N GLU A 342 20.97 -10.72 -17.56
CA GLU A 342 21.89 -9.96 -18.40
C GLU A 342 22.32 -8.65 -17.71
N PRO A 343 23.49 -8.09 -18.05
CA PRO A 343 23.94 -6.84 -17.46
C PRO A 343 23.09 -5.65 -17.90
N GLU A 344 22.65 -4.84 -16.92
CA GLU A 344 21.85 -3.64 -17.11
C GLU A 344 22.45 -2.43 -16.36
N ASP A 345 22.10 -1.21 -16.79
CA ASP A 345 22.49 0.02 -16.09
C ASP A 345 21.58 0.29 -14.90
N ALA A 346 22.07 -0.03 -13.69
CA ALA A 346 21.44 0.28 -12.42
C ALA A 346 22.10 1.45 -11.67
N SER A 347 22.91 2.25 -12.36
CA SER A 347 23.62 3.39 -11.76
C SER A 347 22.69 4.45 -11.19
N TYR A 348 21.44 4.51 -11.67
CA TYR A 348 20.42 5.38 -11.11
C TYR A 348 20.08 5.03 -9.66
N PHE A 349 20.16 3.74 -9.30
CA PHE A 349 19.76 3.23 -7.97
C PHE A 349 20.97 3.01 -7.04
N PHE A 350 22.01 2.33 -7.50
CA PHE A 350 23.16 1.95 -6.68
C PHE A 350 24.27 2.99 -6.66
N GLY A 351 24.49 3.68 -7.78
CA GLY A 351 25.50 4.74 -7.91
C GLY A 351 26.20 4.75 -9.26
N PRO A 352 26.96 5.80 -9.58
CA PRO A 352 27.46 6.07 -10.94
C PRO A 352 28.41 5.01 -11.52
N ALA A 353 28.97 4.14 -10.69
CA ALA A 353 29.89 3.07 -11.13
C ALA A 353 29.15 1.81 -11.63
N ASP A 354 27.86 1.65 -11.27
CA ASP A 354 27.10 0.40 -11.44
C ASP A 354 26.31 0.39 -12.75
N THR A 355 27.03 0.53 -13.86
CA THR A 355 26.49 0.67 -15.23
C THR A 355 26.30 -0.64 -15.96
N ALA A 356 26.75 -1.77 -15.40
CA ALA A 356 26.64 -3.10 -16.01
C ALA A 356 26.55 -4.17 -14.91
N VAL A 357 25.38 -4.29 -14.28
CA VAL A 357 25.12 -5.23 -13.19
C VAL A 357 23.95 -6.15 -13.54
N CYS A 358 24.06 -7.43 -13.16
CA CYS A 358 23.08 -8.45 -13.51
C CYS A 358 22.03 -8.52 -12.40
N LEU A 359 20.89 -7.90 -12.61
CA LEU A 359 19.81 -7.76 -11.62
C LEU A 359 18.49 -8.30 -12.18
N ASN A 360 17.63 -8.78 -11.27
CA ASN A 360 16.26 -9.13 -11.62
C ASN A 360 15.48 -7.88 -12.11
N PRO A 361 15.05 -7.84 -13.39
CA PRO A 361 14.40 -6.65 -13.97
C PRO A 361 13.00 -6.37 -13.40
N ILE A 362 12.37 -7.32 -12.71
CA ILE A 362 11.12 -7.10 -11.98
C ILE A 362 11.38 -6.23 -10.74
N MET A 363 12.51 -6.51 -10.07
CA MET A 363 12.91 -5.84 -8.83
C MET A 363 13.64 -4.52 -9.11
N TYR A 364 14.58 -4.54 -10.06
CA TYR A 364 15.40 -3.40 -10.45
C TYR A 364 15.27 -3.20 -11.97
N PRO A 365 14.18 -2.55 -12.42
CA PRO A 365 13.96 -2.32 -13.83
C PRO A 365 15.06 -1.43 -14.45
N ALA A 366 15.31 -1.57 -15.75
CA ALA A 366 16.25 -0.73 -16.46
C ALA A 366 15.89 0.76 -16.36
N ARG A 367 16.89 1.64 -16.46
CA ARG A 367 16.72 3.10 -16.31
C ARG A 367 15.59 3.67 -17.16
N ASP A 368 15.51 3.27 -18.44
CA ASP A 368 14.47 3.75 -19.37
C ASP A 368 13.05 3.34 -18.95
N VAL A 369 12.91 2.21 -18.24
CA VAL A 369 11.63 1.77 -17.67
C VAL A 369 11.20 2.72 -16.58
N VAL A 370 12.10 3.07 -15.67
CA VAL A 370 11.80 3.98 -14.56
C VAL A 370 11.53 5.39 -15.06
N GLU A 371 12.29 5.88 -16.04
CA GLU A 371 12.15 7.22 -16.63
C GLU A 371 10.80 7.42 -17.36
N ARG A 372 10.13 6.34 -17.79
CA ARG A 372 8.76 6.39 -18.34
C ARG A 372 7.66 6.11 -17.31
N CYS A 373 7.95 6.16 -16.03
CA CYS A 373 6.96 6.04 -14.97
C CYS A 373 6.72 7.38 -14.29
N GLY A 374 5.46 7.66 -13.95
CA GLY A 374 5.08 8.76 -13.06
C GLY A 374 5.00 8.31 -11.62
N MET A 375 4.72 9.24 -10.70
CA MET A 375 4.44 8.96 -9.30
C MET A 375 2.96 9.09 -8.98
N LEU A 376 2.53 8.52 -7.84
CA LEU A 376 1.22 8.81 -7.27
C LEU A 376 1.26 10.11 -6.47
N HIS A 377 0.21 10.92 -6.61
CA HIS A 377 0.05 12.18 -5.89
C HIS A 377 -1.25 12.24 -5.08
N ASP A 378 -1.27 13.11 -4.06
CA ASP A 378 -2.52 13.42 -3.37
C ASP A 378 -3.49 14.14 -4.31
N THR A 379 -4.63 13.53 -4.51
CA THR A 379 -5.69 14.06 -5.40
C THR A 379 -6.59 15.08 -4.71
N GLY A 380 -6.31 15.44 -3.46
CA GLY A 380 -7.03 16.46 -2.71
C GLY A 380 -8.55 16.24 -2.75
N ASP A 381 -9.29 17.32 -3.07
CA ASP A 381 -10.75 17.32 -3.17
C ASP A 381 -11.28 16.42 -4.31
N ARG A 382 -10.42 16.02 -5.27
CA ARG A 382 -10.79 15.15 -6.40
C ARG A 382 -10.86 13.66 -6.00
N THR A 383 -10.37 13.30 -4.82
CA THR A 383 -10.43 11.92 -4.31
C THR A 383 -11.85 11.36 -4.35
N GLU A 384 -12.86 12.13 -3.95
CA GLU A 384 -14.27 11.68 -3.98
C GLU A 384 -14.76 11.39 -5.41
N ALA A 385 -14.37 12.20 -6.40
CA ALA A 385 -14.72 11.99 -7.80
C ALA A 385 -14.12 10.68 -8.35
N LEU A 386 -12.86 10.40 -8.01
CA LEU A 386 -12.18 9.16 -8.39
C LEU A 386 -12.79 7.94 -7.70
N LEU A 387 -13.12 8.01 -6.42
CA LEU A 387 -13.81 6.94 -5.69
C LEU A 387 -15.21 6.68 -6.26
N ALA A 388 -15.94 7.73 -6.62
CA ALA A 388 -17.25 7.61 -7.26
C ALA A 388 -17.13 6.94 -8.65
N MET A 389 -16.14 7.33 -9.46
CA MET A 389 -15.80 6.67 -10.73
C MET A 389 -15.49 5.19 -10.50
N TRP A 390 -14.60 4.87 -9.54
CA TRP A 390 -14.21 3.51 -9.21
C TRP A 390 -15.40 2.65 -8.78
N SER A 391 -16.28 3.21 -7.95
CA SER A 391 -17.54 2.57 -7.56
C SER A 391 -18.42 2.25 -8.77
N ARG A 392 -18.53 3.16 -9.77
CA ARG A 392 -19.31 2.93 -10.99
C ARG A 392 -18.67 1.88 -11.91
N VAL A 393 -17.33 1.82 -11.97
CA VAL A 393 -16.60 0.78 -12.73
C VAL A 393 -16.85 -0.61 -12.13
N LYS A 394 -16.76 -0.72 -10.80
CA LYS A 394 -16.94 -1.99 -10.07
C LYS A 394 -18.39 -2.32 -9.76
N GLY A 395 -19.15 -1.32 -9.39
CA GLY A 395 -20.40 -1.41 -8.65
C GLY A 395 -21.67 -1.48 -9.48
N ASP A 396 -21.56 -1.47 -10.81
CA ASP A 396 -22.70 -1.86 -11.68
C ASP A 396 -23.15 -3.30 -11.39
N ASN A 397 -22.53 -3.94 -10.42
CA ASN A 397 -22.91 -5.21 -9.81
C ASN A 397 -23.39 -5.08 -8.35
N ALA A 398 -23.51 -3.88 -7.75
CA ALA A 398 -24.29 -3.69 -6.52
C ALA A 398 -25.76 -3.87 -6.87
N ASN A 399 -26.08 -5.07 -7.01
CA ASN A 399 -27.14 -5.74 -7.70
C ASN A 399 -28.49 -5.25 -7.22
N TYR A 400 -29.32 -4.81 -8.14
CA TYR A 400 -30.76 -5.01 -8.10
C TYR A 400 -31.14 -6.32 -7.36
N LEU A 401 -30.43 -7.40 -7.57
CA LEU A 401 -30.55 -8.68 -6.85
C LEU A 401 -30.30 -8.53 -5.33
N THR A 402 -29.32 -7.77 -4.89
CA THR A 402 -29.06 -7.51 -3.45
C THR A 402 -30.20 -6.68 -2.84
N TYR A 403 -30.68 -5.67 -3.53
CA TYR A 403 -31.85 -4.90 -3.10
C TYR A 403 -33.12 -5.75 -3.09
N VAL A 404 -33.31 -6.62 -4.09
CA VAL A 404 -34.41 -7.59 -4.13
C VAL A 404 -34.34 -8.60 -2.97
N ILE A 405 -33.15 -9.12 -2.66
CA ILE A 405 -32.94 -10.02 -1.52
C ILE A 405 -33.24 -9.31 -0.19
N ILE A 406 -32.75 -8.10 0.00
CA ILE A 406 -33.03 -7.30 1.20
C ILE A 406 -34.53 -6.97 1.32
N ALA A 407 -35.16 -6.58 0.22
CA ALA A 407 -36.60 -6.30 0.19
C ALA A 407 -37.40 -7.58 0.51
N ALA A 408 -37.05 -8.73 -0.08
CA ALA A 408 -37.67 -10.01 0.21
C ALA A 408 -37.51 -10.40 1.70
N PHE A 409 -36.32 -10.19 2.27
CA PHE A 409 -36.07 -10.45 3.69
C PHE A 409 -36.90 -9.56 4.61
N ILE A 410 -37.05 -8.28 4.28
CA ILE A 410 -37.92 -7.35 5.01
C ILE A 410 -39.43 -7.81 4.94
N VAL A 411 -39.90 -8.23 3.77
CA VAL A 411 -41.25 -8.75 3.57
C VAL A 411 -41.48 -10.01 4.38
N ILE A 412 -40.52 -10.93 4.43
CA ILE A 412 -40.61 -12.16 5.28
C ILE A 412 -40.70 -11.78 6.77
N LEU A 413 -39.84 -10.85 7.23
CA LEU A 413 -39.89 -10.40 8.63
C LEU A 413 -41.24 -9.76 9.00
N LEU A 414 -41.77 -8.93 8.10
CA LEU A 414 -43.10 -8.33 8.28
C LEU A 414 -44.21 -9.39 8.32
N ALA A 415 -44.15 -10.39 7.42
CA ALA A 415 -45.10 -11.49 7.42
C ALA A 415 -45.07 -12.32 8.75
N VAL A 416 -43.85 -12.68 9.19
CA VAL A 416 -43.66 -13.37 10.50
C VAL A 416 -44.17 -12.53 11.66
N TYR A 417 -43.91 -11.22 11.65
CA TYR A 417 -44.42 -10.30 12.68
C TYR A 417 -45.97 -10.27 12.71
N LEU A 418 -46.60 -10.15 11.54
CA LEU A 418 -48.07 -10.12 11.41
C LEU A 418 -48.72 -11.45 11.84
N ILE A 419 -48.11 -12.60 11.45
CA ILE A 419 -48.59 -13.94 11.88
C ILE A 419 -48.44 -14.08 13.40
N SER A 420 -47.32 -13.67 13.99
CA SER A 420 -47.10 -13.69 15.43
C SER A 420 -48.13 -12.82 16.20
N LYS A 421 -48.38 -11.62 15.67
CA LYS A 421 -49.38 -10.68 16.23
C LYS A 421 -50.79 -11.25 16.16
N ASN A 422 -51.17 -11.86 15.05
CA ASN A 422 -52.47 -12.48 14.87
C ASN A 422 -52.63 -13.75 15.75
N SER A 423 -51.61 -14.57 15.90
CA SER A 423 -51.63 -15.73 16.78
C SER A 423 -51.78 -15.34 18.26
N LYS A 424 -51.13 -14.26 18.69
CA LYS A 424 -51.29 -13.68 20.03
C LYS A 424 -52.73 -13.14 20.26
N LYS A 425 -53.34 -12.53 19.22
CA LYS A 425 -54.72 -12.04 19.26
C LYS A 425 -55.72 -13.19 19.38
N ARG A 426 -55.56 -14.27 18.59
CA ARG A 426 -56.42 -15.50 18.67
C ARG A 426 -56.29 -16.19 20.00
N ARG A 427 -55.08 -16.33 20.59
CA ARG A 427 -54.88 -16.92 21.92
C ARG A 427 -55.55 -16.10 23.03
N ARG A 428 -55.62 -14.75 22.91
CA ARG A 428 -56.33 -13.88 23.87
C ARG A 428 -57.85 -13.98 23.73
N GLN A 429 -58.38 -14.18 22.51
CA GLN A 429 -59.81 -14.39 22.29
C GLN A 429 -60.29 -15.75 22.81
N ASN A 430 -59.53 -16.81 22.58
CA ASN A 430 -59.90 -18.15 23.10
C ASN A 430 -59.82 -18.24 24.65
N LYS A 431 -59.02 -17.43 25.31
CA LYS A 431 -59.00 -17.34 26.78
C LYS A 431 -60.17 -16.55 27.39
N ARG A 432 -60.97 -15.84 26.54
CA ARG A 432 -62.12 -15.01 27.00
C ARG A 432 -63.48 -15.68 26.77
N GLN A 433 -63.56 -16.89 26.20
CA GLN A 433 -64.78 -17.63 26.13
C GLN A 433 -65.02 -18.39 27.50
N PRO A 434 -66.08 -18.05 28.26
CA PRO A 434 -66.37 -18.81 29.46
C PRO A 434 -66.90 -20.23 29.10
N HIS A 435 -66.36 -21.23 29.77
CA HIS A 435 -66.86 -22.57 29.67
C HIS A 435 -68.41 -22.52 30.06
N LYS A 436 -69.27 -22.63 29.05
CA LYS A 436 -70.68 -22.99 29.33
C LYS A 436 -70.69 -24.50 29.61
N LYS A 437 -70.93 -24.84 30.85
CA LYS A 437 -71.43 -26.16 31.26
C LYS A 437 -72.93 -26.27 30.97
#